data_0dabd7ff3f4295a2edb14cf907de64dc
#
_entry.id   0dabd7ff3f4295a2edb14cf907de64dc
#
_cell.length_a   1.000
_cell.length_b   1.000
_cell.length_c   1.000
_cell.angle_alpha   90.00
_cell.angle_beta   90.00
_cell.angle_gamma   90.00
#
_symmetry.space_group_name_H-M   'P 1'
#
loop_
_entity.id
_entity.type
_entity.pdbx_description
1 polymer ?
#
loop_
_entity_poly.entity_id
_entity_poly.type
_entity_poly.pdbx_seq_one_letter_code
_entity_poly.pdbx_strand_id
1 'polypeptide(L)'
;MSEIGAIYQITAFASLSDDENETNDSFTAEVTHLNANDIGVSNIVSPVSGELLSSSEQVTITINNFGGATQYDFDVTFEINGVSYTETVPGPLAPNSFIEYTFNQTVDLSSFGTYAMVAYTSLDTDFDPTNDLWQSSITNINCSPVADCAGYDDGFQLFQVADIDNPSGCEGGYSNFTNLSTDLVVGDTYDVTVTTGYGDQHVRIWIDYNDDFIFSLDEMVVSDYEIANGQGQGSYTETFQMTIPEGAVLGTHIMRIKSNWQSQVPDDACEDTTYGETEDYTVNLVTSLGFGDFELNNSELIIYSTDNNMLNIKLNTNETELMTFS
;
A
#
# COMPACT_ATOMS: atom_id res chain seq x y z
N MET A 1 8.47 -38.27 26.06
CA MET A 1 7.85 -37.67 24.87
C MET A 1 8.37 -36.26 24.81
N SER A 2 8.90 -35.83 23.69
CA SER A 2 9.33 -34.45 23.48
C SER A 2 8.05 -33.58 23.41
N GLU A 3 8.12 -32.41 24.03
CA GLU A 3 7.02 -31.45 24.06
C GLU A 3 7.00 -30.64 22.74
N ILE A 4 5.83 -30.51 22.11
CA ILE A 4 5.66 -29.72 20.88
C ILE A 4 5.92 -28.25 21.21
N GLY A 5 6.63 -27.55 20.34
CA GLY A 5 7.08 -26.17 20.56
C GLY A 5 8.36 -26.06 21.40
N ALA A 6 8.82 -27.17 22.00
CA ALA A 6 10.06 -27.15 22.77
C ALA A 6 11.29 -26.94 21.86
N ILE A 7 12.19 -26.08 22.29
CA ILE A 7 13.48 -25.84 21.63
C ILE A 7 14.53 -26.71 22.31
N TYR A 8 15.18 -27.55 21.53
CA TYR A 8 16.27 -28.43 21.97
C TYR A 8 17.59 -27.89 21.45
N GLN A 9 18.56 -27.72 22.36
CA GLN A 9 19.93 -27.45 21.97
C GLN A 9 20.69 -28.77 21.77
N ILE A 10 21.18 -28.96 20.57
CA ILE A 10 22.02 -30.13 20.22
C ILE A 10 23.46 -29.66 20.07
N THR A 11 24.33 -30.16 20.93
CA THR A 11 25.76 -29.85 20.84
C THR A 11 26.51 -31.09 20.38
N ALA A 12 27.23 -30.98 19.28
CA ALA A 12 28.17 -31.98 18.81
C ALA A 12 29.59 -31.61 19.26
N PHE A 13 30.34 -32.59 19.69
CA PHE A 13 31.74 -32.42 20.10
C PHE A 13 32.64 -33.29 19.23
N ALA A 14 33.75 -32.72 18.81
CA ALA A 14 34.92 -33.46 18.36
C ALA A 14 35.91 -33.57 19.53
N SER A 15 36.66 -34.65 19.63
CA SER A 15 37.69 -34.80 20.63
C SER A 15 38.90 -35.50 20.01
N LEU A 16 40.00 -34.79 19.95
CA LEU A 16 41.27 -35.29 19.48
C LEU A 16 42.33 -35.06 20.58
N SER A 17 43.10 -36.11 20.93
CA SER A 17 44.22 -35.90 21.82
C SER A 17 45.28 -35.05 21.13
N ASP A 18 45.75 -34.03 21.82
CA ASP A 18 46.71 -33.05 21.31
C ASP A 18 46.14 -32.08 20.25
N ASP A 19 44.84 -31.74 20.31
CA ASP A 19 44.23 -30.70 19.49
C ASP A 19 44.81 -29.34 19.88
N GLU A 20 45.36 -28.62 18.89
CA GLU A 20 45.94 -27.29 19.10
C GLU A 20 44.90 -26.18 19.16
N ASN A 21 43.60 -26.46 18.81
CA ASN A 21 42.54 -25.46 18.78
C ASN A 21 41.21 -26.00 19.32
N GLU A 22 41.09 -26.06 20.63
CA GLU A 22 39.87 -26.50 21.32
C GLU A 22 38.64 -25.60 21.08
N THR A 23 38.81 -24.42 20.44
CA THR A 23 37.69 -23.48 20.22
C THR A 23 36.74 -23.90 19.07
N ASN A 24 37.17 -24.83 18.21
CA ASN A 24 36.36 -25.37 17.11
C ASN A 24 35.80 -26.77 17.39
N ASP A 25 36.04 -27.31 18.61
CA ASP A 25 35.68 -28.68 18.99
C ASP A 25 34.19 -28.89 19.22
N SER A 26 33.41 -27.83 19.36
CA SER A 26 32.00 -27.95 19.59
C SER A 26 31.18 -27.08 18.63
N PHE A 27 30.03 -27.60 18.22
CA PHE A 27 29.01 -26.88 17.47
C PHE A 27 27.67 -27.12 18.13
N THR A 28 26.95 -26.04 18.42
CA THR A 28 25.59 -26.09 18.98
C THR A 28 24.58 -25.57 17.97
N ALA A 29 23.52 -26.33 17.74
CA ALA A 29 22.38 -25.96 16.95
C ALA A 29 21.10 -26.07 17.77
N GLU A 30 20.11 -25.20 17.46
CA GLU A 30 18.77 -25.28 18.03
C GLU A 30 17.86 -26.03 17.09
N VAL A 31 17.03 -26.93 17.63
CA VAL A 31 16.00 -27.67 16.90
C VAL A 31 14.69 -27.49 17.63
N THR A 32 13.68 -26.98 16.92
CA THR A 32 12.31 -26.86 17.45
C THR A 32 11.51 -28.12 17.11
N HIS A 33 10.82 -28.68 18.10
CA HIS A 33 9.87 -29.77 17.85
C HIS A 33 8.56 -29.20 17.29
N LEU A 34 8.39 -29.25 15.98
CA LEU A 34 7.16 -28.84 15.31
C LEU A 34 6.07 -29.93 15.43
N ASN A 35 4.81 -29.53 15.41
CA ASN A 35 3.73 -30.49 15.15
C ASN A 35 3.88 -31.06 13.74
N ALA A 36 3.36 -32.26 13.50
CA ALA A 36 3.45 -32.89 12.19
C ALA A 36 2.61 -32.14 11.15
N ASN A 37 1.40 -31.74 11.54
CA ASN A 37 0.37 -31.17 10.65
C ASN A 37 0.07 -29.73 11.09
N ASP A 38 0.40 -28.78 10.26
CA ASP A 38 0.17 -27.35 10.48
C ASP A 38 0.40 -26.63 9.15
N ILE A 39 -0.67 -26.27 8.47
CA ILE A 39 -0.64 -25.51 7.21
C ILE A 39 -1.55 -24.29 7.33
N GLY A 40 -1.23 -23.24 6.60
CA GLY A 40 -2.06 -22.05 6.62
C GLY A 40 -1.87 -21.15 5.41
N VAL A 41 -2.82 -20.23 5.20
CA VAL A 41 -2.75 -19.23 4.16
C VAL A 41 -2.08 -17.99 4.71
N SER A 42 -1.03 -17.52 4.04
CA SER A 42 -0.29 -16.33 4.46
C SER A 42 -0.51 -15.11 3.57
N ASN A 43 -1.08 -15.30 2.39
CA ASN A 43 -1.33 -14.20 1.45
C ASN A 43 -2.35 -14.59 0.37
N ILE A 44 -3.07 -13.59 -0.14
CA ILE A 44 -3.79 -13.65 -1.40
C ILE A 44 -2.96 -12.86 -2.40
N VAL A 45 -2.35 -13.55 -3.37
CA VAL A 45 -1.42 -12.99 -4.35
C VAL A 45 -2.16 -12.29 -5.48
N SER A 46 -3.27 -12.88 -5.91
CA SER A 46 -4.16 -12.33 -6.93
C SER A 46 -5.62 -12.72 -6.68
N PRO A 47 -6.59 -11.94 -7.17
CA PRO A 47 -6.43 -10.63 -7.80
C PRO A 47 -5.96 -9.56 -6.80
N VAL A 48 -5.40 -8.47 -7.34
CA VAL A 48 -5.07 -7.27 -6.58
C VAL A 48 -6.06 -6.16 -6.93
N SER A 49 -6.26 -5.21 -6.04
CA SER A 49 -7.07 -4.03 -6.33
C SER A 49 -6.52 -3.30 -7.55
N GLY A 50 -7.39 -2.83 -8.40
CA GLY A 50 -6.99 -2.17 -9.64
C GLY A 50 -8.17 -1.78 -10.51
N GLU A 51 -7.89 -1.15 -11.62
CA GLU A 51 -8.88 -0.74 -12.58
C GLU A 51 -9.31 -1.88 -13.49
N LEU A 52 -10.59 -1.85 -13.85
CA LEU A 52 -11.15 -2.72 -14.87
C LEU A 52 -10.89 -4.21 -14.62
N LEU A 53 -11.04 -4.65 -13.38
CA LEU A 53 -11.03 -6.08 -13.11
C LEU A 53 -12.10 -6.77 -13.97
N SER A 54 -11.76 -7.95 -14.45
CA SER A 54 -12.56 -8.65 -15.43
C SER A 54 -13.62 -9.57 -14.80
N SER A 55 -14.52 -10.09 -15.63
CA SER A 55 -15.47 -11.14 -15.21
C SER A 55 -14.83 -12.53 -15.04
N SER A 56 -13.49 -12.62 -15.09
CA SER A 56 -12.75 -13.89 -15.12
C SER A 56 -11.39 -13.78 -14.43
N GLU A 57 -11.37 -13.15 -13.25
CA GLU A 57 -10.14 -12.98 -12.46
C GLU A 57 -9.70 -14.30 -11.84
N GLN A 58 -8.40 -14.55 -11.89
CA GLN A 58 -7.79 -15.77 -11.37
C GLN A 58 -7.32 -15.58 -9.94
N VAL A 59 -7.72 -16.47 -9.03
CA VAL A 59 -7.35 -16.41 -7.62
C VAL A 59 -6.09 -17.23 -7.38
N THR A 60 -5.09 -16.61 -6.77
CA THR A 60 -3.83 -17.25 -6.35
C THR A 60 -3.56 -16.92 -4.89
N ILE A 61 -3.25 -17.94 -4.11
CA ILE A 61 -2.94 -17.81 -2.67
C ILE A 61 -1.56 -18.39 -2.35
N THR A 62 -0.94 -17.92 -1.28
CA THR A 62 0.28 -18.51 -0.72
C THR A 62 -0.09 -19.40 0.45
N ILE A 63 0.27 -20.68 0.36
CA ILE A 63 0.04 -21.68 1.39
C ILE A 63 1.38 -22.08 2.00
N ASN A 64 1.52 -22.00 3.32
CA ASN A 64 2.70 -22.38 4.06
C ASN A 64 2.47 -23.69 4.80
N ASN A 65 3.51 -24.50 4.92
CA ASN A 65 3.57 -25.63 5.84
C ASN A 65 4.46 -25.27 7.03
N PHE A 66 3.84 -24.96 8.14
CA PHE A 66 4.49 -24.67 9.42
C PHE A 66 4.81 -25.96 10.19
N GLY A 67 4.25 -27.08 9.76
CA GLY A 67 4.40 -28.39 10.37
C GLY A 67 5.74 -29.09 10.03
N GLY A 68 5.97 -30.20 10.70
CA GLY A 68 7.17 -31.02 10.54
C GLY A 68 7.03 -32.16 9.51
N ALA A 69 5.82 -32.39 8.94
CA ALA A 69 5.57 -33.41 7.94
C ALA A 69 5.22 -32.81 6.59
N THR A 70 5.57 -33.51 5.51
CA THR A 70 5.12 -33.15 4.17
C THR A 70 3.62 -33.40 4.03
N GLN A 71 2.88 -32.41 3.52
CA GLN A 71 1.45 -32.48 3.35
C GLN A 71 1.05 -32.80 1.91
N TYR A 72 -0.05 -33.54 1.76
CA TYR A 72 -0.61 -34.01 0.50
C TYR A 72 -2.14 -33.97 0.59
N ASP A 73 -2.79 -33.82 -0.55
CA ASP A 73 -4.24 -34.00 -0.71
C ASP A 73 -5.09 -33.25 0.34
N PHE A 74 -4.73 -31.98 0.61
CA PHE A 74 -5.46 -31.11 1.54
C PHE A 74 -6.33 -30.12 0.76
N ASP A 75 -7.43 -29.71 1.38
CA ASP A 75 -8.37 -28.78 0.77
C ASP A 75 -7.98 -27.33 1.08
N VAL A 76 -8.18 -26.48 0.07
CA VAL A 76 -8.08 -25.03 0.17
C VAL A 76 -9.36 -24.41 -0.36
N THR A 77 -9.79 -23.35 0.30
CA THR A 77 -11.00 -22.62 -0.07
C THR A 77 -10.70 -21.14 -0.17
N PHE A 78 -11.22 -20.48 -1.19
CA PHE A 78 -11.41 -19.05 -1.15
C PHE A 78 -12.90 -18.71 -1.16
N GLU A 79 -13.21 -17.53 -0.63
CA GLU A 79 -14.56 -17.00 -0.55
C GLU A 79 -14.56 -15.56 -1.03
N ILE A 80 -15.52 -15.21 -1.88
CA ILE A 80 -15.77 -13.85 -2.35
C ILE A 80 -17.21 -13.48 -1.98
N ASN A 81 -17.37 -12.40 -1.19
CA ASN A 81 -18.67 -11.90 -0.75
C ASN A 81 -19.61 -13.02 -0.23
N GLY A 82 -19.04 -14.00 0.49
CA GLY A 82 -19.78 -15.11 1.08
C GLY A 82 -20.06 -16.29 0.14
N VAL A 83 -19.49 -16.31 -1.07
CA VAL A 83 -19.56 -17.46 -2.00
C VAL A 83 -18.22 -18.19 -1.98
N SER A 84 -18.24 -19.47 -1.57
CA SER A 84 -17.03 -20.29 -1.36
C SER A 84 -16.74 -21.21 -2.54
N TYR A 85 -15.45 -21.37 -2.84
CA TYR A 85 -14.91 -22.26 -3.88
C TYR A 85 -13.77 -23.09 -3.29
N THR A 86 -13.92 -24.42 -3.32
CA THR A 86 -12.95 -25.34 -2.71
C THR A 86 -12.30 -26.23 -3.76
N GLU A 87 -10.99 -26.39 -3.65
CA GLU A 87 -10.18 -27.30 -4.47
C GLU A 87 -9.20 -28.07 -3.59
N THR A 88 -8.80 -29.26 -4.04
CA THR A 88 -7.81 -30.08 -3.33
C THR A 88 -6.41 -29.86 -3.92
N VAL A 89 -5.45 -29.50 -3.07
CA VAL A 89 -4.05 -29.38 -3.41
C VAL A 89 -3.36 -30.74 -3.30
N PRO A 90 -2.84 -31.32 -4.39
CA PRO A 90 -2.26 -32.67 -4.34
C PRO A 90 -0.91 -32.72 -3.61
N GLY A 91 -0.27 -31.58 -3.43
CA GLY A 91 1.07 -31.53 -2.87
C GLY A 91 2.16 -32.05 -3.83
N PRO A 92 3.40 -32.39 -3.35
CA PRO A 92 3.83 -32.29 -1.95
C PRO A 92 4.10 -30.86 -1.49
N LEU A 93 3.72 -30.54 -0.27
CA LEU A 93 4.13 -29.31 0.41
C LEU A 93 5.08 -29.70 1.56
N ALA A 94 6.38 -29.49 1.36
CA ALA A 94 7.41 -29.91 2.30
C ALA A 94 7.39 -29.07 3.61
N PRO A 95 7.92 -29.60 4.74
CA PRO A 95 8.04 -28.84 5.97
C PRO A 95 8.79 -27.51 5.79
N ASN A 96 8.33 -26.46 6.47
CA ASN A 96 8.92 -25.11 6.41
C ASN A 96 9.06 -24.56 4.99
N SER A 97 8.17 -24.93 4.08
CA SER A 97 8.10 -24.41 2.73
C SER A 97 6.72 -23.81 2.43
N PHE A 98 6.62 -23.12 1.31
CA PHE A 98 5.36 -22.60 0.80
C PHE A 98 5.18 -22.96 -0.67
N ILE A 99 3.94 -22.85 -1.12
CA ILE A 99 3.57 -22.88 -2.54
C ILE A 99 2.61 -21.73 -2.84
N GLU A 100 2.67 -21.22 -4.05
CA GLU A 100 1.59 -20.42 -4.62
C GLU A 100 0.64 -21.36 -5.35
N TYR A 101 -0.61 -21.38 -4.92
CA TYR A 101 -1.66 -22.19 -5.53
C TYR A 101 -2.64 -21.29 -6.27
N THR A 102 -2.80 -21.55 -7.56
CA THR A 102 -3.76 -20.86 -8.41
C THR A 102 -4.98 -21.76 -8.61
N PHE A 103 -6.15 -21.27 -8.23
CA PHE A 103 -7.41 -21.99 -8.41
C PHE A 103 -7.79 -22.08 -9.89
N ASN A 104 -8.42 -23.18 -10.25
CA ASN A 104 -8.98 -23.36 -11.61
C ASN A 104 -10.25 -22.52 -11.80
N GLN A 105 -10.97 -22.27 -10.70
CA GLN A 105 -12.16 -21.43 -10.69
C GLN A 105 -11.76 -19.96 -10.76
N THR A 106 -12.37 -19.22 -11.68
CA THR A 106 -12.25 -17.76 -11.78
C THR A 106 -13.45 -17.08 -11.11
N VAL A 107 -13.30 -15.82 -10.78
CA VAL A 107 -14.33 -14.98 -10.17
C VAL A 107 -14.66 -13.77 -11.04
N ASP A 108 -15.91 -13.34 -10.99
CA ASP A 108 -16.36 -12.13 -11.66
C ASP A 108 -16.20 -10.94 -10.70
N LEU A 109 -15.23 -10.09 -10.99
CA LEU A 109 -14.96 -8.83 -10.29
C LEU A 109 -15.18 -7.62 -11.20
N SER A 110 -15.93 -7.77 -12.29
CA SER A 110 -16.14 -6.72 -13.29
C SER A 110 -17.06 -5.59 -12.80
N SER A 111 -17.89 -5.84 -11.80
CA SER A 111 -18.65 -4.78 -11.17
C SER A 111 -17.74 -3.93 -10.29
N PHE A 112 -17.96 -2.63 -10.30
CA PHE A 112 -17.16 -1.70 -9.51
C PHE A 112 -17.50 -1.78 -8.03
N GLY A 113 -16.50 -1.59 -7.18
CA GLY A 113 -16.66 -1.68 -5.74
C GLY A 113 -15.68 -2.62 -5.07
N THR A 114 -15.84 -2.78 -3.76
CA THR A 114 -14.97 -3.59 -2.92
C THR A 114 -15.54 -4.97 -2.67
N TYR A 115 -14.72 -5.99 -2.87
CA TYR A 115 -15.02 -7.40 -2.65
C TYR A 115 -14.28 -7.89 -1.41
N ALA A 116 -15.02 -8.35 -0.39
CA ALA A 116 -14.41 -9.05 0.73
C ALA A 116 -13.90 -10.41 0.27
N MET A 117 -12.65 -10.71 0.52
CA MET A 117 -12.00 -11.96 0.14
C MET A 117 -11.42 -12.66 1.36
N VAL A 118 -11.70 -13.95 1.46
CA VAL A 118 -11.16 -14.82 2.51
C VAL A 118 -10.57 -16.05 1.83
N ALA A 119 -9.42 -16.51 2.29
CA ALA A 119 -8.85 -17.79 1.86
C ALA A 119 -8.41 -18.58 3.09
N TYR A 120 -8.64 -19.89 3.06
CA TYR A 120 -8.28 -20.76 4.18
C TYR A 120 -7.94 -22.18 3.73
N THR A 121 -7.13 -22.83 4.54
CA THR A 121 -6.82 -24.26 4.44
C THR A 121 -7.78 -25.10 5.26
N SER A 122 -7.94 -26.37 4.87
CA SER A 122 -8.66 -27.36 5.66
C SER A 122 -7.84 -28.65 5.71
N LEU A 123 -7.21 -28.90 6.85
CA LEU A 123 -6.45 -30.12 7.12
C LEU A 123 -6.98 -30.76 8.39
N ASP A 124 -7.44 -32.03 8.28
CA ASP A 124 -8.04 -32.81 9.37
C ASP A 124 -7.10 -32.90 10.49
N THR A 125 -6.54 -32.53 11.22
CA THR A 125 -5.54 -32.66 12.30
C THR A 125 -4.58 -31.48 12.31
N ASP A 126 -5.00 -30.37 11.75
CA ASP A 126 -4.24 -29.13 11.86
C ASP A 126 -4.05 -28.76 13.34
N PHE A 127 -2.84 -28.32 13.65
CA PHE A 127 -2.50 -28.00 15.04
C PHE A 127 -2.86 -26.57 15.42
N ASP A 128 -2.67 -25.63 14.52
CA ASP A 128 -2.93 -24.21 14.76
C ASP A 128 -3.98 -23.64 13.80
N PRO A 129 -5.27 -23.81 14.10
CA PRO A 129 -6.31 -23.31 13.23
C PRO A 129 -6.36 -21.77 13.16
N THR A 130 -5.51 -21.05 13.89
CA THR A 130 -5.49 -19.58 13.85
C THR A 130 -4.69 -19.04 12.67
N ASN A 131 -3.83 -19.86 12.07
CA ASN A 131 -3.06 -19.49 10.88
C ASN A 131 -3.70 -19.98 9.56
N ASP A 132 -4.79 -20.77 9.65
CA ASP A 132 -5.47 -21.33 8.48
C ASP A 132 -6.03 -20.27 7.55
N LEU A 133 -6.43 -19.11 8.06
CA LEU A 133 -7.25 -18.14 7.39
C LEU A 133 -6.51 -16.83 7.13
N TRP A 134 -6.63 -16.32 5.89
CA TRP A 134 -6.22 -14.98 5.48
C TRP A 134 -7.41 -14.20 4.94
N GLN A 135 -7.51 -12.92 5.32
CA GLN A 135 -8.55 -12.00 4.85
C GLN A 135 -7.94 -10.81 4.14
N SER A 136 -8.59 -10.38 3.08
CA SER A 136 -8.22 -9.22 2.28
C SER A 136 -9.46 -8.57 1.70
N SER A 137 -9.31 -7.39 1.13
CA SER A 137 -10.31 -6.77 0.28
C SER A 137 -9.68 -6.42 -1.07
N ILE A 138 -10.43 -6.70 -2.12
CA ILE A 138 -10.06 -6.39 -3.50
C ILE A 138 -11.03 -5.35 -4.01
N THR A 139 -10.51 -4.29 -4.61
CA THR A 139 -11.36 -3.24 -5.15
C THR A 139 -11.19 -3.11 -6.65
N ASN A 140 -12.32 -3.15 -7.36
CA ASN A 140 -12.38 -2.79 -8.77
C ASN A 140 -12.70 -1.29 -8.88
N ILE A 141 -11.74 -0.52 -9.37
CA ILE A 141 -11.82 0.93 -9.53
C ILE A 141 -12.40 1.24 -10.89
N ASN A 142 -13.36 2.16 -10.94
CA ASN A 142 -14.20 2.33 -12.12
C ASN A 142 -13.77 3.43 -13.07
N CYS A 143 -12.86 4.26 -12.81
CA CYS A 143 -12.96 5.55 -13.48
C CYS A 143 -11.62 5.96 -14.08
N SER A 144 -11.45 5.64 -15.36
CA SER A 144 -10.39 6.19 -16.20
C SER A 144 -11.03 7.15 -17.22
N PRO A 145 -11.34 8.41 -16.83
CA PRO A 145 -12.02 9.34 -17.73
C PRO A 145 -11.17 9.64 -18.96
N VAL A 146 -11.81 9.63 -20.11
CA VAL A 146 -11.14 9.93 -21.38
C VAL A 146 -11.04 11.44 -21.58
N ALA A 147 -9.86 11.91 -21.99
CA ALA A 147 -9.60 13.27 -22.46
C ALA A 147 -8.56 13.25 -23.60
N ASP A 148 -8.49 14.31 -24.40
CA ASP A 148 -7.46 14.47 -25.44
C ASP A 148 -6.53 15.63 -25.06
N CYS A 149 -5.55 15.33 -24.24
CA CYS A 149 -4.50 16.30 -23.91
C CYS A 149 -3.36 16.32 -24.95
N ALA A 150 -3.21 15.28 -25.76
CA ALA A 150 -2.09 15.17 -26.71
C ALA A 150 -2.20 16.13 -27.90
N GLY A 151 -3.43 16.46 -28.30
CA GLY A 151 -3.68 17.30 -29.45
C GLY A 151 -3.18 18.74 -29.30
N TYR A 152 -3.16 19.25 -28.07
CA TYR A 152 -2.82 20.65 -27.76
C TYR A 152 -1.79 20.80 -26.67
N ASP A 153 -1.26 19.70 -26.13
CA ASP A 153 -0.34 19.68 -24.99
C ASP A 153 -0.96 20.38 -23.75
N ASP A 154 -2.26 20.18 -23.55
CA ASP A 154 -3.05 20.88 -22.55
C ASP A 154 -3.25 20.08 -21.23
N GLY A 155 -2.55 18.96 -21.08
CA GLY A 155 -2.48 18.18 -19.85
C GLY A 155 -1.52 18.75 -18.82
N PHE A 156 -1.34 17.99 -17.74
CA PHE A 156 -0.36 18.27 -16.71
C PHE A 156 1.06 17.95 -17.20
N GLN A 157 2.00 18.85 -16.92
CA GLN A 157 3.45 18.67 -17.14
C GLN A 157 4.19 18.52 -15.81
N LEU A 158 3.55 18.90 -14.72
CA LEU A 158 4.04 18.77 -13.35
C LEU A 158 2.87 18.78 -12.38
N PHE A 159 2.90 17.89 -11.41
CA PHE A 159 2.08 17.95 -10.21
C PHE A 159 2.96 17.77 -8.97
N GLN A 160 2.85 18.73 -8.02
CA GLN A 160 3.58 18.68 -6.75
C GLN A 160 2.65 18.98 -5.59
N VAL A 161 2.70 18.14 -4.55
CA VAL A 161 2.09 18.39 -3.24
C VAL A 161 2.86 17.61 -2.19
N ALA A 162 3.29 18.26 -1.11
CA ALA A 162 4.12 17.67 -0.06
C ALA A 162 5.33 16.88 -0.66
N ASP A 163 5.39 15.56 -0.48
CA ASP A 163 6.50 14.74 -1.00
C ASP A 163 6.27 14.23 -2.44
N ILE A 164 5.09 14.41 -3.01
CA ILE A 164 4.84 14.09 -4.42
C ILE A 164 5.49 15.19 -5.29
N ASP A 165 6.37 14.78 -6.18
CA ASP A 165 7.00 15.59 -7.23
C ASP A 165 6.97 14.77 -8.53
N ASN A 166 5.91 14.96 -9.32
CA ASN A 166 5.70 14.19 -10.53
C ASN A 166 5.77 15.08 -11.78
N PRO A 167 6.92 15.13 -12.47
CA PRO A 167 6.98 15.67 -13.82
C PRO A 167 6.30 14.65 -14.75
N SER A 168 5.04 14.88 -15.05
CA SER A 168 4.23 14.06 -15.93
C SER A 168 4.19 14.64 -17.34
N GLY A 169 3.41 14.05 -18.18
CA GLY A 169 3.08 14.52 -19.53
C GLY A 169 1.79 13.84 -19.97
N CYS A 170 1.15 14.33 -21.02
CA CYS A 170 -0.06 13.72 -21.51
C CYS A 170 0.17 12.28 -22.01
N GLU A 171 -0.28 11.31 -21.25
CA GLU A 171 -0.22 9.86 -21.60
C GLU A 171 -1.59 9.30 -21.99
N GLY A 172 -2.41 10.07 -22.71
CA GLY A 172 -3.71 9.61 -23.23
C GLY A 172 -4.92 10.11 -22.43
N GLY A 173 -4.76 11.18 -21.65
CA GLY A 173 -5.83 11.86 -20.94
C GLY A 173 -6.17 11.31 -19.55
N TYR A 174 -5.68 10.10 -19.23
CA TYR A 174 -5.72 9.52 -17.89
C TYR A 174 -4.39 8.83 -17.57
N SER A 175 -3.86 9.13 -16.40
CA SER A 175 -2.61 8.54 -15.91
C SER A 175 -2.76 8.06 -14.47
N ASN A 176 -2.35 6.83 -14.20
CA ASN A 176 -2.37 6.24 -12.87
C ASN A 176 -0.99 6.32 -12.22
N PHE A 177 -0.83 7.21 -11.23
CA PHE A 177 0.38 7.38 -10.43
C PHE A 177 0.16 6.99 -8.97
N THR A 178 -0.73 6.05 -8.68
CA THR A 178 -0.99 5.60 -7.30
C THR A 178 0.19 4.90 -6.62
N ASN A 179 1.27 4.62 -7.37
CA ASN A 179 2.55 4.23 -6.83
C ASN A 179 3.35 5.39 -6.19
N LEU A 180 2.93 6.64 -6.43
CA LEU A 180 3.45 7.84 -5.76
C LEU A 180 2.53 8.20 -4.61
N SER A 181 3.08 8.40 -3.42
CA SER A 181 2.30 8.67 -2.22
C SER A 181 2.93 9.73 -1.34
N THR A 182 2.09 10.41 -0.54
CA THR A 182 2.52 11.35 0.47
C THR A 182 1.61 11.31 1.70
N ASP A 183 2.14 11.70 2.86
CA ASP A 183 1.37 11.89 4.09
C ASP A 183 0.82 13.32 4.13
N LEU A 184 -0.48 13.46 4.40
CA LEU A 184 -1.15 14.74 4.60
C LEU A 184 -1.87 14.78 5.95
N VAL A 185 -1.68 15.85 6.70
CA VAL A 185 -2.30 16.04 8.02
C VAL A 185 -3.70 16.61 7.84
N VAL A 186 -4.69 15.99 8.48
CA VAL A 186 -6.06 16.53 8.48
C VAL A 186 -6.09 17.88 9.20
N GLY A 187 -6.81 18.84 8.63
CA GLY A 187 -6.86 20.22 9.11
C GLY A 187 -5.78 21.14 8.55
N ASP A 188 -4.71 20.60 7.98
CA ASP A 188 -3.61 21.40 7.43
C ASP A 188 -3.88 21.84 5.98
N THR A 189 -3.15 22.88 5.58
CA THR A 189 -3.20 23.44 4.22
C THR A 189 -1.83 23.24 3.55
N TYR A 190 -1.86 22.74 2.33
CA TYR A 190 -0.69 22.44 1.52
C TYR A 190 -0.66 23.30 0.27
N ASP A 191 0.54 23.70 -0.13
CA ASP A 191 0.78 24.29 -1.44
C ASP A 191 0.75 23.17 -2.50
N VAL A 192 -0.09 23.34 -3.51
CA VAL A 192 -0.14 22.50 -4.71
C VAL A 192 0.45 23.28 -5.85
N THR A 193 1.49 22.75 -6.50
CA THR A 193 2.08 23.34 -7.69
C THR A 193 1.77 22.51 -8.91
N VAL A 194 1.21 23.14 -9.93
CA VAL A 194 0.82 22.50 -11.18
C VAL A 194 1.45 23.25 -12.35
N THR A 195 1.94 22.51 -13.33
CA THR A 195 2.34 23.05 -14.64
C THR A 195 1.46 22.46 -15.72
N THR A 196 0.88 23.31 -16.57
CA THR A 196 0.10 22.89 -17.75
C THR A 196 0.74 23.40 -19.03
N GLY A 197 0.55 22.70 -20.14
CA GLY A 197 1.07 23.09 -21.46
C GLY A 197 0.16 24.09 -22.20
N TYR A 198 -0.96 24.48 -21.61
CA TYR A 198 -1.91 25.46 -22.16
C TYR A 198 -2.55 26.27 -21.04
N GLY A 199 -2.89 27.53 -21.28
CA GLY A 199 -3.64 28.37 -20.34
C GLY A 199 -5.13 28.11 -20.34
N ASP A 200 -5.88 28.88 -19.55
CA ASP A 200 -7.32 28.71 -19.33
C ASP A 200 -7.67 27.27 -18.85
N GLN A 201 -6.78 26.65 -18.07
CA GLN A 201 -7.02 25.31 -17.50
C GLN A 201 -7.68 25.46 -16.13
N HIS A 202 -8.87 24.89 -15.99
CA HIS A 202 -9.54 24.71 -14.71
C HIS A 202 -9.07 23.41 -14.07
N VAL A 203 -8.79 23.43 -12.77
CA VAL A 203 -8.28 22.27 -12.00
C VAL A 203 -9.18 22.01 -10.82
N ARG A 204 -9.51 20.74 -10.61
CA ARG A 204 -10.19 20.22 -9.42
C ARG A 204 -9.37 19.11 -8.80
N ILE A 205 -9.50 18.95 -7.46
CA ILE A 205 -8.86 17.86 -6.72
C ILE A 205 -9.88 17.25 -5.77
N TRP A 206 -9.94 15.92 -5.75
CA TRP A 206 -10.73 15.12 -4.82
C TRP A 206 -9.82 14.18 -4.03
N ILE A 207 -10.26 13.78 -2.86
CA ILE A 207 -9.71 12.67 -2.09
C ILE A 207 -10.88 11.77 -1.70
N ASP A 208 -10.86 10.52 -2.16
CA ASP A 208 -11.88 9.52 -1.85
C ASP A 208 -11.71 9.05 -0.39
N TYR A 209 -12.34 9.78 0.54
CA TYR A 209 -12.17 9.51 1.98
C TYR A 209 -12.87 8.25 2.49
N ASN A 210 -13.87 7.80 1.76
CA ASN A 210 -14.70 6.67 2.19
C ASN A 210 -14.33 5.39 1.45
N ASP A 211 -13.39 5.49 0.50
CA ASP A 211 -12.87 4.41 -0.35
C ASP A 211 -13.98 3.68 -1.12
N ASP A 212 -15.04 4.43 -1.53
CA ASP A 212 -16.14 3.87 -2.32
C ASP A 212 -15.94 4.03 -3.83
N PHE A 213 -14.82 4.69 -4.23
CA PHE A 213 -14.42 4.97 -5.63
C PHE A 213 -15.38 5.89 -6.39
N ILE A 214 -16.21 6.62 -5.66
CA ILE A 214 -17.05 7.68 -6.17
C ILE A 214 -16.52 9.00 -5.61
N PHE A 215 -15.84 9.77 -6.42
CA PHE A 215 -15.34 11.09 -6.01
C PHE A 215 -16.51 12.07 -5.89
N SER A 216 -17.11 12.11 -4.71
CA SER A 216 -18.27 12.93 -4.42
C SER A 216 -17.91 14.42 -4.23
N LEU A 217 -18.91 15.30 -4.23
CA LEU A 217 -18.67 16.71 -3.96
C LEU A 217 -18.14 16.98 -2.53
N ASP A 218 -18.48 16.10 -1.58
CA ASP A 218 -18.03 16.20 -0.19
C ASP A 218 -16.54 15.85 -0.06
N GLU A 219 -15.97 15.20 -1.07
CA GLU A 219 -14.56 14.76 -1.15
C GLU A 219 -13.70 15.72 -1.98
N MET A 220 -14.32 16.76 -2.51
CA MET A 220 -13.62 17.75 -3.31
C MET A 220 -12.85 18.73 -2.41
N VAL A 221 -11.52 18.67 -2.46
CA VAL A 221 -10.61 19.52 -1.66
C VAL A 221 -10.17 20.78 -2.40
N VAL A 222 -10.27 20.78 -3.73
CA VAL A 222 -10.12 21.97 -4.58
C VAL A 222 -11.26 21.98 -5.57
N SER A 223 -12.16 22.98 -5.43
CA SER A 223 -13.41 23.01 -6.21
C SER A 223 -13.26 23.64 -7.59
N ASP A 224 -12.31 24.55 -7.75
CA ASP A 224 -11.97 25.16 -9.03
C ASP A 224 -10.76 26.08 -8.84
N TYR A 225 -9.75 25.89 -9.67
CA TYR A 225 -8.61 26.80 -9.80
C TYR A 225 -8.29 26.97 -11.28
N GLU A 226 -8.25 28.20 -11.77
CA GLU A 226 -7.98 28.51 -13.16
C GLU A 226 -6.54 28.93 -13.34
N ILE A 227 -5.77 28.14 -14.10
CA ILE A 227 -4.37 28.39 -14.43
C ILE A 227 -4.27 29.22 -15.68
N ALA A 228 -3.45 30.29 -15.66
CA ALA A 228 -3.09 31.12 -16.80
C ALA A 228 -4.32 31.64 -17.59
N ASN A 229 -5.28 32.23 -16.87
CA ASN A 229 -6.49 32.80 -17.44
C ASN A 229 -6.17 33.74 -18.62
N GLY A 230 -6.88 33.55 -19.74
CA GLY A 230 -6.71 34.35 -20.96
C GLY A 230 -5.43 34.08 -21.75
N GLN A 231 -4.68 33.02 -21.40
CA GLN A 231 -3.47 32.64 -22.12
C GLN A 231 -3.76 31.46 -23.08
N GLY A 232 -2.97 31.37 -24.14
CA GLY A 232 -3.02 30.26 -25.08
C GLY A 232 -2.00 29.19 -24.79
N GLN A 233 -1.47 28.57 -25.85
CA GLN A 233 -0.41 27.56 -25.75
C GLN A 233 0.85 28.12 -25.10
N GLY A 234 1.39 27.41 -24.13
CA GLY A 234 2.58 27.76 -23.39
C GLY A 234 2.66 26.95 -22.09
N SER A 235 3.84 26.82 -21.50
CA SER A 235 4.01 26.15 -20.23
C SER A 235 3.79 27.15 -19.09
N TYR A 236 2.80 26.89 -18.24
CA TYR A 236 2.40 27.76 -17.13
C TYR A 236 2.45 27.00 -15.83
N THR A 237 3.23 27.54 -14.88
CA THR A 237 3.34 26.97 -13.54
C THR A 237 2.70 27.91 -12.53
N GLU A 238 1.74 27.41 -11.77
CA GLU A 238 1.11 28.14 -10.68
C GLU A 238 1.00 27.30 -9.42
N THR A 239 0.97 27.99 -8.29
CA THR A 239 0.82 27.36 -6.96
C THR A 239 -0.42 27.89 -6.30
N PHE A 240 -1.25 26.99 -5.80
CA PHE A 240 -2.47 27.30 -5.05
C PHE A 240 -2.56 26.43 -3.80
N GLN A 241 -3.55 26.68 -2.96
CA GLN A 241 -3.66 25.99 -1.68
C GLN A 241 -4.77 24.94 -1.72
N MET A 242 -4.49 23.80 -1.09
CA MET A 242 -5.41 22.72 -0.82
C MET A 242 -5.48 22.50 0.69
N THR A 243 -6.67 22.55 1.28
CA THR A 243 -6.87 22.29 2.71
C THR A 243 -7.54 20.94 2.90
N ILE A 244 -6.90 20.10 3.73
CA ILE A 244 -7.47 18.80 4.10
C ILE A 244 -8.50 19.01 5.20
N PRO A 245 -9.77 18.57 5.05
CA PRO A 245 -10.79 18.75 6.08
C PRO A 245 -10.39 18.08 7.40
N GLU A 246 -10.66 18.73 8.54
CA GLU A 246 -10.41 18.16 9.89
C GLU A 246 -11.18 16.85 10.14
N GLY A 247 -12.29 16.65 9.46
CA GLY A 247 -13.15 15.47 9.59
C GLY A 247 -12.90 14.38 8.57
N ALA A 248 -11.87 14.51 7.72
CA ALA A 248 -11.54 13.48 6.74
C ALA A 248 -11.14 12.16 7.45
N VAL A 249 -11.52 11.05 6.86
CA VAL A 249 -11.19 9.71 7.40
C VAL A 249 -9.68 9.49 7.28
N LEU A 250 -9.09 8.99 8.37
CA LEU A 250 -7.64 8.69 8.38
C LEU A 250 -7.36 7.39 7.64
N GLY A 251 -6.23 7.33 6.96
CA GLY A 251 -5.81 6.16 6.21
C GLY A 251 -5.29 6.49 4.83
N THR A 252 -5.13 5.45 4.03
CA THR A 252 -4.64 5.55 2.66
C THR A 252 -5.81 5.68 1.70
N HIS A 253 -5.82 6.74 0.91
CA HIS A 253 -6.91 7.09 -0.01
C HIS A 253 -6.38 7.42 -1.40
N ILE A 254 -7.25 7.37 -2.40
CA ILE A 254 -6.94 7.86 -3.74
C ILE A 254 -7.23 9.37 -3.79
N MET A 255 -6.24 10.12 -4.28
CA MET A 255 -6.39 11.52 -4.63
C MET A 255 -6.40 11.64 -6.15
N ARG A 256 -7.43 12.26 -6.70
CA ARG A 256 -7.58 12.55 -8.12
C ARG A 256 -7.42 14.03 -8.38
N ILE A 257 -6.55 14.39 -9.34
CA ILE A 257 -6.52 15.72 -9.93
C ILE A 257 -6.98 15.64 -11.38
N LYS A 258 -7.81 16.59 -11.78
CA LYS A 258 -8.34 16.67 -13.15
C LYS A 258 -8.30 18.09 -13.65
N SER A 259 -7.93 18.27 -14.93
CA SER A 259 -8.01 19.55 -15.62
C SER A 259 -9.06 19.54 -16.73
N ASN A 260 -9.53 20.72 -17.11
CA ASN A 260 -10.37 20.93 -18.28
C ASN A 260 -10.16 22.33 -18.84
N TRP A 261 -10.14 22.46 -20.16
CA TRP A 261 -9.90 23.73 -20.84
C TRP A 261 -11.15 24.58 -20.97
N GLN A 262 -11.02 25.91 -20.68
CA GLN A 262 -12.05 26.96 -20.84
C GLN A 262 -13.38 26.72 -20.08
N SER A 263 -13.51 25.67 -19.35
CA SER A 263 -14.68 25.40 -18.52
C SER A 263 -14.30 24.62 -17.28
N GLN A 264 -15.08 24.79 -16.21
CA GLN A 264 -14.85 24.04 -14.99
C GLN A 264 -14.80 22.53 -15.28
N VAL A 265 -13.95 21.84 -14.56
CA VAL A 265 -13.97 20.38 -14.54
C VAL A 265 -15.37 19.90 -14.11
N PRO A 266 -15.95 18.88 -14.73
CA PRO A 266 -17.25 18.33 -14.32
C PRO A 266 -17.31 17.98 -12.82
N ASP A 267 -18.51 18.07 -12.23
CA ASP A 267 -18.74 17.68 -10.84
C ASP A 267 -18.55 16.17 -10.63
N ASP A 268 -18.82 15.39 -11.66
CA ASP A 268 -18.47 13.97 -11.73
C ASP A 268 -17.03 13.84 -12.19
N ALA A 269 -16.13 13.41 -11.28
CA ALA A 269 -14.72 13.21 -11.58
C ALA A 269 -14.48 12.10 -12.62
N CYS A 270 -15.49 11.28 -12.89
CA CYS A 270 -15.49 10.18 -13.85
C CYS A 270 -16.01 10.56 -15.24
N GLU A 271 -16.59 11.77 -15.37
CA GLU A 271 -17.09 12.24 -16.66
C GLU A 271 -15.93 12.50 -17.64
N ASP A 272 -16.06 11.99 -18.86
CA ASP A 272 -15.13 12.25 -19.95
C ASP A 272 -15.12 13.76 -20.29
N THR A 273 -13.94 14.28 -20.61
CA THR A 273 -13.77 15.65 -21.11
C THR A 273 -13.15 15.64 -22.50
N THR A 274 -13.36 16.72 -23.26
CA THR A 274 -12.73 16.81 -24.59
C THR A 274 -11.24 17.16 -24.46
N TYR A 275 -10.89 17.94 -23.45
CA TYR A 275 -9.54 18.48 -23.22
C TYR A 275 -9.11 18.24 -21.78
N GLY A 276 -7.83 18.50 -21.50
CA GLY A 276 -7.25 18.34 -20.17
C GLY A 276 -6.78 16.93 -19.89
N GLU A 277 -6.58 16.61 -18.63
CA GLU A 277 -6.04 15.34 -18.16
C GLU A 277 -6.58 14.99 -16.77
N THR A 278 -6.56 13.71 -16.43
CA THR A 278 -6.84 13.17 -15.10
C THR A 278 -5.65 12.37 -14.62
N GLU A 279 -5.21 12.62 -13.40
CA GLU A 279 -4.14 11.85 -12.75
C GLU A 279 -4.58 11.39 -11.35
N ASP A 280 -4.29 10.13 -11.01
CA ASP A 280 -4.55 9.54 -9.71
C ASP A 280 -3.26 9.30 -8.92
N TYR A 281 -3.30 9.64 -7.64
CA TYR A 281 -2.20 9.50 -6.68
C TYR A 281 -2.69 8.82 -5.41
N THR A 282 -1.76 8.38 -4.55
CA THR A 282 -2.08 7.90 -3.21
C THR A 282 -1.75 8.97 -2.17
N VAL A 283 -2.66 9.22 -1.23
CA VAL A 283 -2.42 10.04 -0.04
C VAL A 283 -2.69 9.23 1.21
N ASN A 284 -1.89 9.44 2.24
CA ASN A 284 -2.13 8.86 3.54
C ASN A 284 -2.52 9.98 4.51
N LEU A 285 -3.79 10.02 4.93
CA LEU A 285 -4.30 11.03 5.83
C LEU A 285 -3.98 10.66 7.28
N VAL A 286 -3.27 11.55 7.96
CA VAL A 286 -2.77 11.35 9.32
C VAL A 286 -3.16 12.51 10.25
N THR A 287 -3.14 12.29 11.56
CA THR A 287 -3.39 13.36 12.55
C THR A 287 -2.16 14.23 12.84
N SER A 288 -0.99 13.72 12.51
CA SER A 288 0.29 14.44 12.61
C SER A 288 1.30 13.72 11.72
N LEU A 289 2.24 14.46 11.14
CA LEU A 289 3.39 13.83 10.49
C LEU A 289 4.22 13.18 11.60
N GLY A 290 4.03 11.88 11.76
CA GLY A 290 4.71 11.12 12.80
C GLY A 290 6.18 10.97 12.46
N PHE A 291 7.06 11.55 13.27
CA PHE A 291 8.31 10.85 13.54
C PHE A 291 7.87 9.55 14.22
N GLY A 292 8.12 8.39 13.60
CA GLY A 292 7.66 7.11 14.12
C GLY A 292 7.87 7.04 15.64
N ASP A 293 6.92 6.45 16.34
CA ASP A 293 6.92 6.35 17.82
C ASP A 293 8.28 5.84 18.31
N PHE A 294 9.17 6.77 18.60
CA PHE A 294 10.34 6.46 19.39
C PHE A 294 9.88 6.30 20.84
N GLU A 295 9.61 5.07 21.25
CA GLU A 295 9.54 4.77 22.67
C GLU A 295 10.91 5.08 23.30
N LEU A 296 11.00 6.27 23.90
CA LEU A 296 12.16 6.68 24.67
C LEU A 296 12.22 5.90 26.00
N ASN A 297 12.51 4.62 25.92
CA ASN A 297 12.77 3.81 27.10
C ASN A 297 14.07 4.32 27.76
N ASN A 298 13.92 5.08 28.87
CA ASN A 298 15.01 5.66 29.67
C ASN A 298 15.91 6.70 28.96
N SER A 299 15.42 7.40 27.96
CA SER A 299 16.13 8.49 27.29
C SER A 299 15.48 9.84 27.63
N GLU A 300 16.28 10.89 27.77
CA GLU A 300 15.81 12.25 28.02
C GLU A 300 15.84 13.04 26.71
N LEU A 301 14.67 13.50 26.26
CA LEU A 301 14.55 14.41 25.12
C LEU A 301 14.61 15.85 25.62
N ILE A 302 15.64 16.59 25.26
CA ILE A 302 15.78 18.01 25.60
C ILE A 302 15.61 18.83 24.33
N ILE A 303 14.56 19.66 24.30
CA ILE A 303 14.31 20.60 23.22
C ILE A 303 14.54 22.01 23.77
N TYR A 304 15.46 22.77 23.14
CA TYR A 304 15.72 24.16 23.52
C TYR A 304 16.03 25.03 22.31
N SER A 305 15.65 26.29 22.37
CA SER A 305 16.03 27.27 21.36
C SER A 305 17.24 28.09 21.82
N THR A 306 18.11 28.44 20.90
CA THR A 306 19.19 29.39 21.11
C THR A 306 18.81 30.74 20.51
N ASP A 307 19.53 31.81 20.90
CA ASP A 307 19.27 33.20 20.49
C ASP A 307 19.31 33.46 18.95
N ASN A 308 19.56 32.43 18.16
CA ASN A 308 19.64 32.50 16.68
C ASN A 308 18.44 31.84 15.98
N ASN A 309 17.30 31.67 16.65
CA ASN A 309 16.11 30.99 16.11
C ASN A 309 16.37 29.54 15.62
N MET A 310 17.38 28.89 16.13
CA MET A 310 17.66 27.47 15.84
C MET A 310 17.02 26.60 16.91
N LEU A 311 16.22 25.63 16.52
CA LEU A 311 15.70 24.61 17.38
C LEU A 311 16.78 23.53 17.55
N ASN A 312 17.22 23.30 18.78
CA ASN A 312 18.15 22.23 19.09
C ASN A 312 17.39 21.09 19.78
N ILE A 313 17.54 19.91 19.21
CA ILE A 313 16.98 18.68 19.77
C ILE A 313 18.15 17.81 20.25
N LYS A 314 18.18 17.53 21.54
CA LYS A 314 19.20 16.67 22.15
C LYS A 314 18.54 15.43 22.72
N LEU A 315 18.92 14.28 22.20
CA LEU A 315 18.55 12.99 22.74
C LEU A 315 19.67 12.49 23.64
N ASN A 316 19.38 12.26 24.91
CA ASN A 316 20.34 11.73 25.86
C ASN A 316 20.03 10.24 26.01
N THR A 317 20.76 9.39 25.28
CA THR A 317 20.65 7.93 25.41
C THR A 317 21.76 7.42 26.33
N ASN A 318 21.48 6.33 27.04
CA ASN A 318 22.51 5.67 27.87
C ASN A 318 23.57 4.94 27.01
N GLU A 319 23.48 5.00 25.69
CA GLU A 319 24.48 4.49 24.79
C GLU A 319 25.26 5.65 24.15
N THR A 320 26.55 5.45 23.94
CA THR A 320 27.58 6.45 23.71
C THR A 320 27.58 7.13 22.31
N GLU A 321 26.48 7.23 21.62
CA GLU A 321 26.40 7.98 20.36
C GLU A 321 25.49 9.22 20.46
N LEU A 322 26.11 10.37 20.27
CA LEU A 322 25.43 11.68 20.19
C LEU A 322 25.02 11.92 18.75
N MET A 323 23.72 11.87 18.44
CA MET A 323 23.22 12.37 17.16
C MET A 323 22.79 13.83 17.29
N THR A 324 23.42 14.71 16.54
CA THR A 324 23.01 16.11 16.38
C THR A 324 22.38 16.30 15.02
N PHE A 325 21.14 16.79 14.99
CA PHE A 325 20.46 17.23 13.77
C PHE A 325 20.52 18.75 13.70
N SER A 326 20.97 19.29 12.59
CA SER A 326 21.00 20.74 12.30
C SER A 326 20.03 21.05 11.18
#